data_4fe65e56673a407d89178447b73989c2
#
_entry.id   4fe65e56673a407d89178447b73989c2
#
_cell.length_a   1.000
_cell.length_b   1.000
_cell.length_c   1.000
_cell.angle_alpha   90.00
_cell.angle_beta   90.00
_cell.angle_gamma   90.00
#
_symmetry.space_group_name_H-M   'P 1'
#
loop_
_entity.id
_entity.type
_entity.pdbx_description
1 polymer ?
#
loop_
_entity_poly.entity_id
_entity_poly.type
_entity_poly.pdbx_seq_one_letter_code
_entity_poly.pdbx_strand_id
1 'polypeptide(L)'
;YLRENHSNCLSLILYGYMAIIICPGIHSPELTEQFIQSIQDRIKQNYLVLPTTEYLPYSAIAVTQWLNQQSLSKTEPLSFISFSAGVVGSFGAAWAWHLQGGQISKFIAIDGWGMPLSANFPLHRVSHDYFTHWSSGILGAGQQGFYAEPEVEHLELWRSPKTCCGWRIISPGQ
;
A
#
# COMPACT_ATOMS: atom_id res chain seq x y z
N TYR A 1 -17.41 1.00 13.66
CA TYR A 1 -16.21 0.23 13.33
C TYR A 1 -16.30 -1.13 14.02
N LEU A 2 -16.22 -2.21 13.24
CA LEU A 2 -16.02 -3.55 13.77
C LEU A 2 -14.52 -3.77 13.91
N ARG A 3 -14.07 -4.28 15.05
CA ARG A 3 -12.69 -4.69 15.31
C ARG A 3 -12.63 -6.22 15.27
N GLU A 4 -11.74 -6.77 14.43
CA GLU A 4 -11.41 -8.19 14.44
C GLU A 4 -10.02 -8.36 15.04
N ASN A 5 -9.95 -9.11 16.14
CA ASN A 5 -8.70 -9.39 16.86
C ASN A 5 -7.87 -10.46 16.14
N HIS A 6 -6.55 -10.40 16.29
CA HIS A 6 -5.58 -11.35 15.72
C HIS A 6 -5.53 -11.42 14.19
N SER A 7 -5.97 -10.38 13.48
CA SER A 7 -5.70 -10.27 12.05
C SER A 7 -4.21 -10.04 11.81
N ASN A 8 -3.65 -10.73 10.83
CA ASN A 8 -2.33 -10.44 10.30
C ASN A 8 -2.47 -9.29 9.29
N CYS A 9 -1.51 -8.36 9.23
CA CYS A 9 -1.56 -7.22 8.30
C CYS A 9 -1.67 -7.68 6.83
N LEU A 10 -1.20 -8.89 6.52
CA LEU A 10 -1.33 -9.50 5.19
C LEU A 10 -2.76 -9.88 4.81
N SER A 11 -3.72 -9.87 5.74
CA SER A 11 -5.12 -10.15 5.39
C SER A 11 -5.69 -9.17 4.36
N LEU A 12 -5.08 -8.00 4.23
CA LEU A 12 -5.42 -6.98 3.23
C LEU A 12 -4.69 -7.18 1.90
N ILE A 13 -3.63 -8.00 1.86
CA ILE A 13 -2.84 -8.30 0.68
C ILE A 13 -3.47 -9.47 -0.08
N LEU A 14 -3.48 -9.39 -1.34
CA LEU A 14 -4.30 -10.01 -2.38
C LEU A 14 -4.21 -11.52 -2.62
N TYR A 15 -5.32 -12.02 -3.16
CA TYR A 15 -5.39 -13.21 -4.01
C TYR A 15 -5.85 -12.79 -5.43
N GLY A 16 -5.11 -13.14 -6.49
CA GLY A 16 -5.57 -12.94 -7.88
C GLY A 16 -4.45 -12.71 -8.91
N TYR A 17 -4.80 -12.82 -10.19
CA TYR A 17 -3.93 -12.59 -11.36
C TYR A 17 -3.78 -11.09 -11.73
N MET A 18 -3.70 -10.20 -10.78
CA MET A 18 -3.61 -8.76 -11.01
C MET A 18 -2.15 -8.31 -10.93
N ALA A 19 -1.75 -7.35 -11.76
CA ALA A 19 -0.45 -6.73 -11.64
C ALA A 19 -0.36 -5.92 -10.33
N ILE A 20 0.67 -6.19 -9.55
CA ILE A 20 0.92 -5.52 -8.28
C ILE A 20 2.04 -4.51 -8.46
N ILE A 21 1.78 -3.27 -8.09
CA ILE A 21 2.73 -2.19 -8.11
C ILE A 21 3.23 -1.96 -6.68
N ILE A 22 4.50 -2.21 -6.45
CA ILE A 22 5.15 -2.02 -5.14
C ILE A 22 5.91 -0.70 -5.19
N CYS A 23 5.50 0.25 -4.34
CA CYS A 23 6.13 1.56 -4.23
C CYS A 23 6.78 1.71 -2.84
N PRO A 24 8.09 1.43 -2.73
CA PRO A 24 8.82 1.56 -1.47
C PRO A 24 8.89 3.00 -0.97
N GLY A 25 9.21 3.16 0.31
CA GLY A 25 9.61 4.44 0.90
C GLY A 25 11.07 4.79 0.62
N ILE A 26 11.59 5.75 1.40
CA ILE A 26 13.02 6.12 1.39
C ILE A 26 13.73 5.25 2.41
N HIS A 27 14.34 4.18 1.94
CA HIS A 27 15.12 3.23 2.75
C HIS A 27 16.02 2.39 1.82
N SER A 28 16.85 1.53 2.38
CA SER A 28 17.74 0.69 1.60
C SER A 28 16.96 -0.36 0.75
N PRO A 29 17.42 -0.71 -0.44
CA PRO A 29 16.76 -1.68 -1.31
C PRO A 29 16.54 -3.05 -0.66
N GLU A 30 17.47 -3.49 0.19
CA GLU A 30 17.42 -4.77 0.89
C GLU A 30 16.15 -4.91 1.75
N LEU A 31 15.64 -3.80 2.28
CA LEU A 31 14.41 -3.81 3.06
C LEU A 31 13.18 -4.13 2.19
N THR A 32 13.17 -3.64 0.95
CA THR A 32 12.13 -3.99 -0.02
C THR A 32 12.24 -5.45 -0.47
N GLU A 33 13.45 -5.97 -0.63
CA GLU A 33 13.66 -7.40 -0.94
C GLU A 33 13.12 -8.30 0.19
N GLN A 34 13.39 -7.94 1.46
CA GLN A 34 12.83 -8.64 2.62
C GLN A 34 11.30 -8.59 2.65
N PHE A 35 10.71 -7.44 2.36
CA PHE A 35 9.27 -7.31 2.21
C PHE A 35 8.72 -8.28 1.14
N ILE A 36 9.28 -8.26 -0.07
CA ILE A 36 8.85 -9.12 -1.17
C ILE A 36 8.97 -10.59 -0.79
N GLN A 37 10.08 -11.00 -0.20
CA GLN A 37 10.27 -12.36 0.29
C GLN A 37 9.21 -12.74 1.33
N SER A 38 8.86 -11.81 2.22
CA SER A 38 7.87 -12.05 3.26
C SER A 38 6.46 -12.29 2.71
N ILE A 39 6.11 -11.70 1.56
CA ILE A 39 4.77 -11.79 0.95
C ILE A 39 4.72 -12.66 -0.31
N GLN A 40 5.82 -13.32 -0.67
CA GLN A 40 5.99 -14.03 -1.95
C GLN A 40 4.91 -15.09 -2.20
N ASP A 41 4.43 -15.77 -1.16
CA ASP A 41 3.33 -16.73 -1.22
C ASP A 41 1.98 -16.09 -1.62
N ARG A 42 1.86 -14.78 -1.49
CA ARG A 42 0.65 -14.00 -1.79
C ARG A 42 0.67 -13.33 -3.16
N ILE A 43 1.84 -12.93 -3.66
CA ILE A 43 1.97 -12.10 -4.87
C ILE A 43 2.33 -12.88 -6.16
N LYS A 44 2.62 -14.16 -6.09
CA LYS A 44 2.81 -15.11 -7.23
C LYS A 44 3.54 -14.53 -8.46
N GLN A 45 4.62 -13.81 -8.29
CA GLN A 45 5.50 -13.29 -9.36
C GLN A 45 4.91 -12.21 -10.29
N ASN A 46 3.69 -11.76 -10.10
CA ASN A 46 3.10 -10.72 -10.95
C ASN A 46 3.19 -9.34 -10.28
N TYR A 47 4.41 -8.83 -10.07
CA TYR A 47 4.63 -7.53 -9.45
C TYR A 47 5.73 -6.74 -10.14
N LEU A 48 5.62 -5.42 -10.06
CA LEU A 48 6.62 -4.45 -10.47
C LEU A 48 7.02 -3.60 -9.27
N VAL A 49 8.30 -3.34 -9.11
CA VAL A 49 8.85 -2.54 -8.01
C VAL A 49 9.37 -1.23 -8.55
N LEU A 50 8.92 -0.11 -7.98
CA LEU A 50 9.45 1.21 -8.31
C LEU A 50 10.95 1.27 -7.94
N PRO A 51 11.85 1.52 -8.91
CA PRO A 51 13.27 1.65 -8.62
C PRO A 51 13.54 3.04 -8.01
N THR A 52 13.59 3.09 -6.68
CA THR A 52 13.73 4.36 -5.92
C THR A 52 15.10 5.03 -6.07
N THR A 53 16.06 4.35 -6.66
CA THR A 53 17.35 4.93 -7.06
C THR A 53 17.25 5.81 -8.30
N GLU A 54 16.23 5.61 -9.13
CA GLU A 54 16.01 6.32 -10.40
C GLU A 54 14.81 7.28 -10.32
N TYR A 55 13.77 6.88 -9.58
CA TYR A 55 12.53 7.63 -9.47
C TYR A 55 12.24 7.99 -8.00
N LEU A 56 12.02 9.27 -7.73
CA LEU A 56 11.69 9.76 -6.39
C LEU A 56 10.34 9.21 -5.93
N PRO A 57 10.28 8.40 -4.86
CA PRO A 57 9.05 7.70 -4.46
C PRO A 57 7.94 8.64 -3.99
N TYR A 58 8.26 9.84 -3.55
CA TYR A 58 7.29 10.87 -3.14
C TYR A 58 6.80 11.77 -4.28
N SER A 59 7.34 11.61 -5.49
CA SER A 59 6.95 12.40 -6.66
C SER A 59 5.88 11.69 -7.49
N ALA A 60 4.65 12.19 -7.48
CA ALA A 60 3.57 11.66 -8.31
C ALA A 60 3.94 11.67 -9.82
N ILE A 61 4.67 12.70 -10.27
CA ILE A 61 5.12 12.81 -11.67
C ILE A 61 6.11 11.69 -11.99
N ALA A 62 7.13 11.49 -11.15
CA ALA A 62 8.15 10.47 -11.39
C ALA A 62 7.55 9.06 -11.38
N VAL A 63 6.68 8.76 -10.41
CA VAL A 63 5.99 7.45 -10.33
C VAL A 63 5.06 7.24 -11.53
N THR A 64 4.34 8.28 -11.97
CA THR A 64 3.48 8.20 -13.16
C THR A 64 4.30 7.97 -14.45
N GLN A 65 5.42 8.66 -14.60
CA GLN A 65 6.32 8.47 -15.73
C GLN A 65 6.85 7.04 -15.78
N TRP A 66 7.34 6.53 -14.66
CA TRP A 66 7.78 5.13 -14.55
C TRP A 66 6.66 4.14 -14.87
N LEU A 67 5.47 4.33 -14.30
CA LEU A 67 4.32 3.45 -14.52
C LEU A 67 3.90 3.40 -15.99
N ASN A 68 3.92 4.54 -16.69
CA ASN A 68 3.58 4.62 -18.12
C ASN A 68 4.63 3.98 -19.04
N GLN A 69 5.85 3.74 -18.56
CA GLN A 69 6.88 3.00 -19.30
C GLN A 69 6.69 1.48 -19.19
N GLN A 70 5.85 1.02 -18.27
CA GLN A 70 5.57 -0.40 -18.12
C GLN A 70 4.53 -0.83 -19.16
N SER A 71 4.68 -2.04 -19.69
CA SER A 71 3.75 -2.62 -20.66
C SER A 71 2.46 -3.12 -19.97
N LEU A 72 1.75 -2.21 -19.31
CA LEU A 72 0.53 -2.51 -18.56
C LEU A 72 -0.72 -2.17 -19.38
N SER A 73 -1.70 -3.06 -19.37
CA SER A 73 -3.01 -2.82 -19.98
C SER A 73 -3.90 -1.99 -19.08
N LYS A 74 -4.59 -0.99 -19.63
CA LYS A 74 -5.60 -0.21 -18.90
C LYS A 74 -6.84 -1.02 -18.52
N THR A 75 -7.09 -2.13 -19.20
CA THR A 75 -8.22 -3.03 -18.94
C THR A 75 -7.95 -4.01 -17.81
N GLU A 76 -6.67 -4.22 -17.46
CA GLU A 76 -6.29 -5.06 -16.33
C GLU A 76 -6.20 -4.22 -15.05
N PRO A 77 -6.91 -4.62 -13.97
CA PRO A 77 -6.88 -3.86 -12.74
C PRO A 77 -5.52 -3.96 -12.06
N LEU A 78 -5.00 -2.81 -11.62
CA LEU A 78 -3.77 -2.72 -10.84
C LEU A 78 -4.05 -2.71 -9.35
N SER A 79 -3.13 -3.27 -8.58
CA SER A 79 -3.10 -3.13 -7.13
C SER A 79 -1.82 -2.46 -6.68
N PHE A 80 -1.94 -1.44 -5.85
CA PHE A 80 -0.80 -0.75 -5.28
C PHE A 80 -0.54 -1.21 -3.85
N ILE A 81 0.72 -1.48 -3.54
CA ILE A 81 1.24 -1.65 -2.18
C ILE A 81 2.32 -0.60 -1.99
N SER A 82 2.04 0.38 -1.16
CA SER A 82 2.89 1.56 -1.04
C SER A 82 3.26 1.82 0.41
N PHE A 83 4.50 2.19 0.65
CA PHE A 83 5.05 2.37 1.99
C PHE A 83 5.63 3.77 2.19
N SER A 84 5.30 4.39 3.33
CA SER A 84 5.90 5.64 3.78
C SER A 84 5.87 6.74 2.70
N ALA A 85 7.02 7.28 2.30
CA ALA A 85 7.13 8.28 1.23
C ALA A 85 6.59 7.77 -0.13
N GLY A 86 6.65 6.47 -0.39
CA GLY A 86 6.09 5.85 -1.60
C GLY A 86 4.57 6.00 -1.71
N VAL A 87 3.85 6.15 -0.59
CA VAL A 87 2.41 6.41 -0.59
C VAL A 87 2.09 7.74 -1.29
N VAL A 88 2.93 8.76 -1.07
CA VAL A 88 2.70 10.11 -1.64
C VAL A 88 2.73 10.08 -3.16
N GLY A 89 3.82 9.57 -3.74
CA GLY A 89 3.98 9.53 -5.19
C GLY A 89 3.04 8.55 -5.88
N SER A 90 2.91 7.35 -5.31
CA SER A 90 2.08 6.30 -5.91
C SER A 90 0.58 6.60 -5.83
N PHE A 91 0.11 7.31 -4.81
CA PHE A 91 -1.30 7.71 -4.74
C PHE A 91 -1.65 8.68 -5.87
N GLY A 92 -0.79 9.66 -6.14
CA GLY A 92 -0.95 10.54 -7.31
C GLY A 92 -0.86 9.79 -8.64
N ALA A 93 0.04 8.81 -8.75
CA ALA A 93 0.15 7.98 -9.95
C ALA A 93 -1.07 7.06 -10.14
N ALA A 94 -1.63 6.50 -9.06
CA ALA A 94 -2.86 5.72 -9.11
C ALA A 94 -4.05 6.56 -9.59
N TRP A 95 -4.17 7.80 -9.12
CA TRP A 95 -5.16 8.74 -9.63
C TRP A 95 -4.95 9.08 -11.11
N ALA A 96 -3.70 9.38 -11.53
CA ALA A 96 -3.38 9.64 -12.93
C ALA A 96 -3.73 8.44 -13.82
N TRP A 97 -3.42 7.21 -13.37
CA TRP A 97 -3.78 5.98 -14.06
C TRP A 97 -5.29 5.83 -14.20
N HIS A 98 -6.02 6.04 -13.12
CA HIS A 98 -7.48 5.94 -13.08
C HIS A 98 -8.15 6.97 -14.00
N LEU A 99 -7.70 8.23 -13.99
CA LEU A 99 -8.21 9.29 -14.86
C LEU A 99 -7.93 9.04 -16.35
N GLN A 100 -6.89 8.25 -16.66
CA GLN A 100 -6.58 7.79 -18.03
C GLN A 100 -7.39 6.55 -18.44
N GLY A 101 -8.41 6.15 -17.67
CA GLY A 101 -9.27 5.00 -17.95
C GLY A 101 -8.72 3.67 -17.41
N GLY A 102 -7.62 3.68 -16.67
CA GLY A 102 -7.08 2.48 -16.03
C GLY A 102 -7.90 2.07 -14.79
N GLN A 103 -7.93 0.79 -14.50
CA GLN A 103 -8.64 0.24 -13.35
C GLN A 103 -7.70 0.07 -12.16
N ILE A 104 -8.15 0.48 -10.97
CA ILE A 104 -7.47 0.24 -9.69
C ILE A 104 -8.31 -0.75 -8.88
N SER A 105 -7.77 -1.92 -8.63
CA SER A 105 -8.43 -2.94 -7.80
C SER A 105 -8.37 -2.57 -6.33
N LYS A 106 -7.22 -2.13 -5.86
CA LYS A 106 -7.04 -1.59 -4.51
C LYS A 106 -5.73 -0.80 -4.38
N PHE A 107 -5.73 0.09 -3.41
CA PHE A 107 -4.54 0.83 -2.99
C PHE A 107 -4.30 0.57 -1.50
N ILE A 108 -3.16 -0.02 -1.15
CA ILE A 108 -2.75 -0.31 0.22
C ILE A 108 -1.67 0.70 0.61
N ALA A 109 -2.02 1.60 1.51
CA ALA A 109 -1.12 2.61 2.07
C ALA A 109 -0.56 2.11 3.41
N ILE A 110 0.69 1.72 3.43
CA ILE A 110 1.41 1.29 4.63
C ILE A 110 2.18 2.47 5.18
N ASP A 111 1.82 2.91 6.38
CA ASP A 111 2.45 4.04 7.08
C ASP A 111 2.60 5.33 6.25
N GLY A 112 1.61 5.63 5.44
CA GLY A 112 1.52 6.90 4.72
C GLY A 112 1.02 8.05 5.62
N TRP A 113 1.61 8.21 6.79
CA TRP A 113 1.21 9.19 7.79
C TRP A 113 1.24 10.62 7.25
N GLY A 114 0.23 11.42 7.60
CA GLY A 114 0.09 12.81 7.16
C GLY A 114 -0.39 12.98 5.72
N MET A 115 -0.57 11.89 4.97
CA MET A 115 -1.08 11.97 3.59
C MET A 115 -2.61 11.94 3.57
N PRO A 116 -3.27 13.00 3.05
CA PRO A 116 -4.70 12.94 2.76
C PRO A 116 -4.96 11.91 1.66
N LEU A 117 -5.79 10.90 1.97
CA LEU A 117 -6.16 9.87 1.02
C LEU A 117 -7.67 9.85 0.84
N SER A 118 -8.12 10.24 -0.35
CA SER A 118 -9.52 10.13 -0.77
C SER A 118 -9.56 9.62 -2.20
N ALA A 119 -10.27 8.54 -2.43
CA ALA A 119 -10.35 7.91 -3.74
C ALA A 119 -11.74 7.30 -3.98
N ASN A 120 -12.11 7.17 -5.26
CA ASN A 120 -13.28 6.42 -5.72
C ASN A 120 -12.93 4.95 -6.07
N PHE A 121 -11.73 4.50 -5.72
CA PHE A 121 -11.28 3.11 -5.77
C PHE A 121 -10.97 2.58 -4.37
N PRO A 122 -10.95 1.24 -4.17
CA PRO A 122 -10.70 0.64 -2.87
C PRO A 122 -9.38 1.09 -2.25
N LEU A 123 -9.44 1.66 -1.04
CA LEU A 123 -8.33 2.20 -0.29
C LEU A 123 -8.25 1.54 1.08
N HIS A 124 -7.07 1.06 1.43
CA HIS A 124 -6.78 0.42 2.70
C HIS A 124 -5.58 1.09 3.37
N ARG A 125 -5.67 1.33 4.68
CA ARG A 125 -4.57 1.87 5.48
C ARG A 125 -4.02 0.79 6.42
N VAL A 126 -2.69 0.70 6.47
CA VAL A 126 -1.96 -0.16 7.40
C VAL A 126 -1.01 0.72 8.19
N SER A 127 -1.04 0.64 9.52
CA SER A 127 -0.27 1.49 10.42
C SER A 127 0.52 0.65 11.43
N HIS A 128 1.71 1.11 11.79
CA HIS A 128 2.59 0.42 12.72
C HIS A 128 2.10 0.52 14.17
N ASP A 129 1.19 1.46 14.48
CA ASP A 129 0.59 1.68 15.78
C ASP A 129 -0.81 2.29 15.69
N TYR A 130 -1.49 2.38 16.85
CA TYR A 130 -2.81 2.98 16.96
C TYR A 130 -2.83 4.48 16.71
N PHE A 131 -1.81 5.22 17.18
CA PHE A 131 -1.76 6.68 17.00
C PHE A 131 -1.64 7.07 15.52
N THR A 132 -0.76 6.40 14.79
CA THR A 132 -0.60 6.57 13.34
C THR A 132 -1.90 6.22 12.60
N HIS A 133 -2.57 5.13 13.00
CA HIS A 133 -3.85 4.76 12.42
C HIS A 133 -4.92 5.83 12.64
N TRP A 134 -5.10 6.26 13.89
CA TRP A 134 -6.12 7.25 14.26
C TRP A 134 -5.85 8.61 13.59
N SER A 135 -4.63 9.13 13.68
CA SER A 135 -4.27 10.44 13.13
C SER A 135 -4.35 10.47 11.59
N SER A 136 -3.94 9.38 10.93
CA SER A 136 -4.09 9.23 9.48
C SER A 136 -5.56 9.11 9.06
N GLY A 137 -6.40 8.49 9.89
CA GLY A 137 -7.83 8.34 9.64
C GLY A 137 -8.59 9.65 9.52
N ILE A 138 -8.14 10.71 10.21
CA ILE A 138 -8.69 12.07 10.11
C ILE A 138 -8.56 12.62 8.68
N LEU A 139 -7.50 12.22 7.97
CA LEU A 139 -7.19 12.62 6.61
C LEU A 139 -7.75 11.67 5.54
N GLY A 140 -8.65 10.77 5.92
CA GLY A 140 -9.28 9.77 5.05
C GLY A 140 -9.00 8.35 5.53
N ALA A 141 -10.00 7.73 6.15
CA ALA A 141 -9.85 6.41 6.79
C ALA A 141 -9.73 5.25 5.79
N GLY A 142 -10.21 5.43 4.54
CA GLY A 142 -10.35 4.32 3.59
C GLY A 142 -11.51 3.38 3.96
N GLN A 143 -11.63 2.27 3.23
CA GLN A 143 -12.70 1.29 3.46
C GLN A 143 -12.31 0.26 4.53
N GLN A 144 -11.05 -0.08 4.60
CA GLN A 144 -10.51 -0.98 5.62
C GLN A 144 -9.19 -0.44 6.14
N GLY A 145 -8.90 -0.75 7.39
CA GLY A 145 -7.65 -0.40 8.03
C GLY A 145 -7.08 -1.53 8.86
N PHE A 146 -5.82 -1.40 9.19
CA PHE A 146 -5.12 -2.24 10.14
C PHE A 146 -4.16 -1.37 10.95
N TYR A 147 -4.01 -1.67 12.23
CA TYR A 147 -2.90 -1.17 13.02
C TYR A 147 -2.30 -2.28 13.87
N ALA A 148 -0.97 -2.24 14.04
CA ALA A 148 -0.27 -3.22 14.84
C ALA A 148 -0.56 -3.00 16.33
N GLU A 149 -0.79 -4.10 17.05
CA GLU A 149 -0.89 -4.15 18.52
C GLU A 149 -0.40 -5.53 18.99
N PRO A 150 0.72 -5.59 19.72
CA PRO A 150 1.55 -4.47 20.14
C PRO A 150 2.13 -3.69 18.95
N GLU A 151 2.40 -2.40 19.19
CA GLU A 151 3.05 -1.53 18.22
C GLU A 151 4.38 -2.12 17.74
N VAL A 152 4.75 -1.84 16.50
CA VAL A 152 6.03 -2.23 15.90
C VAL A 152 6.75 -1.00 15.38
N GLU A 153 8.04 -1.13 15.13
CA GLU A 153 8.79 -0.05 14.47
C GLU A 153 8.32 0.16 13.02
N HIS A 154 8.35 1.41 12.56
CA HIS A 154 7.95 1.81 11.21
C HIS A 154 8.54 0.91 10.11
N LEU A 155 9.86 0.70 10.15
CA LEU A 155 10.54 -0.15 9.17
C LEU A 155 10.25 -1.65 9.38
N GLU A 156 9.94 -2.08 10.60
CA GLU A 156 9.61 -3.47 10.89
C GLU A 156 8.26 -3.86 10.29
N LEU A 157 7.27 -2.97 10.31
CA LEU A 157 6.00 -3.20 9.63
C LEU A 157 6.20 -3.50 8.15
N TRP A 158 7.16 -2.84 7.50
CA TRP A 158 7.50 -3.12 6.10
C TRP A 158 8.33 -4.39 5.97
N ARG A 159 9.37 -4.56 6.77
CA ARG A 159 10.28 -5.71 6.71
C ARG A 159 9.56 -7.04 6.89
N SER A 160 8.69 -7.13 7.88
CA SER A 160 8.12 -8.41 8.37
C SER A 160 6.61 -8.35 8.58
N PRO A 161 5.82 -7.98 7.56
CA PRO A 161 4.37 -7.79 7.73
C PRO A 161 3.64 -9.08 8.17
N LYS A 162 4.21 -10.26 7.97
CA LYS A 162 3.63 -11.54 8.42
C LYS A 162 3.63 -11.71 9.93
N THR A 163 4.61 -11.14 10.62
CA THR A 163 4.76 -11.26 12.07
C THR A 163 3.98 -10.21 12.83
N CYS A 164 3.55 -9.15 12.15
CA CYS A 164 2.77 -8.09 12.76
C CYS A 164 1.33 -8.55 13.00
N CYS A 165 0.95 -8.61 14.27
CA CYS A 165 -0.41 -8.85 14.72
C CYS A 165 -1.07 -7.53 15.10
N GLY A 166 -2.41 -7.47 15.05
CA GLY A 166 -3.11 -6.25 15.43
C GLY A 166 -4.61 -6.31 15.13
N TRP A 167 -5.18 -5.13 14.97
CA TRP A 167 -6.61 -4.95 14.75
C TRP A 167 -6.92 -4.58 13.31
N ARG A 168 -7.82 -5.33 12.71
CA ARG A 168 -8.44 -4.97 11.44
C ARG A 168 -9.67 -4.11 11.71
N ILE A 169 -9.77 -3.00 11.00
CA ILE A 169 -10.88 -2.05 11.09
C ILE A 169 -11.67 -2.12 9.79
N ILE A 170 -12.96 -2.34 9.91
CA ILE A 170 -13.88 -2.38 8.77
C ILE A 170 -14.87 -1.24 8.95
N SER A 171 -15.03 -0.40 7.93
CA SER A 171 -16.03 0.66 7.95
C SER A 171 -17.43 0.07 7.91
N PRO A 172 -18.39 0.59 8.70
CA PRO A 172 -19.77 0.13 8.65
C PRO A 172 -20.37 0.31 7.26
N GLY A 173 -20.99 -0.75 6.74
CA GLY A 173 -21.72 -0.69 5.47
C GLY A 173 -20.98 -1.28 4.25
N GLN A 174 -19.91 -2.01 4.49
CA GLN A 174 -19.24 -2.80 3.44
C GLN A 174 -19.13 -4.27 3.82
#